data_912c48612cc21ef4da4e3efb637aa47b
#
_entry.id   912c48612cc21ef4da4e3efb637aa47b
#
_cell.length_a   1.000
_cell.length_b   1.000
_cell.length_c   1.000
_cell.angle_alpha   90.00
_cell.angle_beta   90.00
_cell.angle_gamma   90.00
#
_symmetry.space_group_name_H-M   'P 1'
#
loop_
_entity.id
_entity.type
_entity.pdbx_description
1 polymer ?
#
loop_
_entity_poly.entity_id
_entity_poly.type
_entity_poly.pdbx_seq_one_letter_code
_entity_poly.pdbx_strand_id
1 'polypeptide(L)'
;MKKKYPDNVVYDDKEGYNSNILPYGTNVGAPAIKLEDIAAWKGIGVNKVNKQFSSKFNELKEEYQKLVEEYKWNDLVYKSKFSFEPIIGETYHLYNSDNGEIFLSLIEPSEWNRTHVGSFTLNSERKWIKIWKNMQCYKLMPIYISYWSPFVRI
;
A
#
# COMPACT_ATOMS: atom_id res chain seq x y z
N MET A 1 -24.20 -71.95 24.96
CA MET A 1 -23.80 -70.60 25.40
C MET A 1 -23.13 -69.90 24.23
N LYS A 2 -23.69 -68.77 23.75
CA LYS A 2 -23.00 -67.94 22.73
C LYS A 2 -21.81 -67.26 23.37
N LYS A 3 -20.61 -67.44 22.83
CA LYS A 3 -19.42 -66.71 23.27
C LYS A 3 -19.65 -65.21 22.95
N LYS A 4 -19.58 -64.40 24.00
CA LYS A 4 -19.65 -62.96 23.84
C LYS A 4 -18.23 -62.41 23.67
N TYR A 5 -17.92 -61.89 22.51
CA TYR A 5 -16.65 -61.25 22.21
C TYR A 5 -16.71 -59.78 22.61
N PRO A 6 -15.58 -59.14 22.91
CA PRO A 6 -15.55 -57.69 23.17
C PRO A 6 -16.09 -56.88 21.99
N ASP A 7 -16.82 -55.81 22.30
CA ASP A 7 -17.53 -55.02 21.28
C ASP A 7 -16.58 -54.31 20.28
N ASN A 8 -15.28 -54.25 20.58
CA ASN A 8 -14.27 -53.56 19.76
C ASN A 8 -13.42 -54.50 18.89
N VAL A 9 -13.74 -55.78 18.85
CA VAL A 9 -12.95 -56.76 18.08
C VAL A 9 -13.89 -57.55 17.13
N VAL A 10 -13.58 -57.56 15.87
CA VAL A 10 -14.26 -58.35 14.90
C VAL A 10 -13.66 -59.77 14.90
N TYR A 11 -14.51 -60.75 15.16
CA TYR A 11 -14.14 -62.17 15.15
C TYR A 11 -14.82 -62.87 13.96
N ASP A 12 -14.00 -63.47 13.10
CA ASP A 12 -14.47 -64.32 12.01
C ASP A 12 -14.20 -65.79 12.37
N ASP A 13 -15.18 -66.67 12.22
CA ASP A 13 -15.07 -68.08 12.54
C ASP A 13 -14.00 -68.83 11.71
N LYS A 14 -13.56 -68.25 10.59
CA LYS A 14 -12.54 -68.84 9.69
C LYS A 14 -11.14 -68.28 9.93
N GLU A 15 -11.02 -66.98 10.21
CA GLU A 15 -9.75 -66.28 10.30
C GLU A 15 -9.38 -65.82 11.72
N GLY A 16 -10.28 -66.02 12.71
CA GLY A 16 -10.04 -65.61 14.09
C GLY A 16 -10.20 -64.10 14.27
N TYR A 17 -9.41 -63.55 15.22
CA TYR A 17 -9.44 -62.10 15.47
C TYR A 17 -8.71 -61.32 14.38
N ASN A 18 -9.40 -60.40 13.71
CA ASN A 18 -8.82 -59.61 12.66
C ASN A 18 -8.94 -58.12 12.98
N SER A 19 -7.83 -57.49 13.32
CA SER A 19 -7.75 -56.06 13.66
C SER A 19 -7.86 -55.15 12.43
N ASN A 20 -7.71 -55.68 11.22
CA ASN A 20 -7.75 -54.88 9.96
C ASN A 20 -9.17 -54.68 9.41
N ILE A 21 -10.18 -55.37 9.97
CA ILE A 21 -11.56 -55.29 9.48
C ILE A 21 -12.43 -54.31 10.23
N LEU A 22 -11.93 -53.72 11.32
CA LEU A 22 -12.63 -52.58 11.91
C LEU A 22 -12.45 -51.43 10.97
N PRO A 23 -13.50 -50.94 10.27
CA PRO A 23 -13.42 -49.67 9.65
C PRO A 23 -13.14 -48.69 10.81
N TYR A 24 -11.90 -48.28 10.89
CA TYR A 24 -11.53 -47.21 11.81
C TYR A 24 -12.62 -46.16 11.68
N GLY A 25 -13.24 -45.79 12.81
CA GLY A 25 -14.41 -44.91 12.82
C GLY A 25 -14.15 -43.52 12.29
N THR A 26 -13.67 -43.44 11.04
CA THR A 26 -13.52 -42.23 10.26
C THR A 26 -14.85 -41.58 9.92
N ASN A 27 -15.97 -42.26 10.24
CA ASN A 27 -17.30 -41.74 9.98
C ASN A 27 -18.00 -41.09 11.19
N VAL A 28 -17.38 -41.11 12.37
CA VAL A 28 -17.98 -40.49 13.54
C VAL A 28 -17.06 -39.38 14.03
N GLY A 29 -17.18 -38.20 13.43
CA GLY A 29 -16.63 -36.98 13.98
C GLY A 29 -15.57 -36.20 13.19
N ALA A 30 -14.94 -36.78 12.18
CA ALA A 30 -14.10 -36.00 11.30
C ALA A 30 -14.74 -35.97 9.91
N PRO A 31 -15.09 -34.79 9.39
CA PRO A 31 -15.52 -34.69 7.99
C PRO A 31 -14.39 -35.22 7.11
N ALA A 32 -14.66 -36.29 6.36
CA ALA A 32 -13.74 -36.73 5.32
C ALA A 32 -13.49 -35.53 4.40
N ILE A 33 -12.28 -35.02 4.41
CA ILE A 33 -11.88 -34.01 3.42
C ILE A 33 -11.79 -34.73 2.09
N LYS A 34 -12.92 -34.83 1.40
CA LYS A 34 -12.95 -35.28 0.04
C LYS A 34 -12.34 -34.19 -0.82
N LEU A 35 -11.13 -34.40 -1.26
CA LEU A 35 -10.47 -33.56 -2.28
C LEU A 35 -11.12 -33.85 -3.65
N GLU A 36 -12.44 -33.78 -3.73
CA GLU A 36 -13.17 -34.05 -4.97
C GLU A 36 -13.05 -32.89 -5.97
N ASP A 37 -12.68 -31.68 -5.53
CA ASP A 37 -12.50 -30.54 -6.43
C ASP A 37 -11.21 -29.79 -6.18
N ILE A 38 -10.10 -30.38 -6.63
CA ILE A 38 -8.78 -29.75 -6.61
C ILE A 38 -8.79 -28.43 -7.41
N ALA A 39 -9.63 -28.33 -8.45
CA ALA A 39 -9.74 -27.13 -9.26
C ALA A 39 -10.36 -25.96 -8.49
N ALA A 40 -11.43 -26.21 -7.73
CA ALA A 40 -12.02 -25.22 -6.84
C ALA A 40 -11.05 -24.77 -5.73
N TRP A 41 -10.34 -25.71 -5.12
CA TRP A 41 -9.32 -25.39 -4.11
C TRP A 41 -8.20 -24.51 -4.67
N LYS A 42 -7.68 -24.86 -5.85
CA LYS A 42 -6.68 -24.05 -6.57
C LYS A 42 -7.23 -22.66 -6.90
N GLY A 43 -8.48 -22.58 -7.39
CA GLY A 43 -9.15 -21.32 -7.71
C GLY A 43 -9.26 -20.40 -6.50
N ILE A 44 -9.66 -20.92 -5.34
CA ILE A 44 -9.73 -20.17 -4.09
C ILE A 44 -8.34 -19.68 -3.69
N GLY A 45 -7.32 -20.55 -3.78
CA GLY A 45 -5.93 -20.21 -3.47
C GLY A 45 -5.41 -19.08 -4.35
N VAL A 46 -5.58 -19.20 -5.67
CA VAL A 46 -5.17 -18.18 -6.65
C VAL A 46 -5.86 -16.85 -6.39
N ASN A 47 -7.17 -16.86 -6.15
CA ASN A 47 -7.91 -15.63 -5.85
C ASN A 47 -7.43 -14.95 -4.58
N LYS A 48 -7.16 -15.72 -3.52
CA LYS A 48 -6.61 -15.18 -2.27
C LYS A 48 -5.23 -14.56 -2.46
N VAL A 49 -4.36 -15.24 -3.18
CA VAL A 49 -3.01 -14.77 -3.50
C VAL A 49 -3.07 -13.52 -4.37
N ASN A 50 -3.89 -13.51 -5.42
CA ASN A 50 -4.07 -12.35 -6.29
C ASN A 50 -4.57 -11.13 -5.52
N LYS A 51 -5.51 -11.30 -4.58
CA LYS A 51 -5.99 -10.21 -3.73
C LYS A 51 -4.86 -9.64 -2.86
N GLN A 52 -4.02 -10.51 -2.27
CA GLN A 52 -2.87 -10.06 -1.47
C GLN A 52 -1.86 -9.28 -2.32
N PHE A 53 -1.51 -9.80 -3.51
CA PHE A 53 -0.60 -9.11 -4.41
C PHE A 53 -1.16 -7.78 -4.91
N SER A 54 -2.46 -7.73 -5.25
CA SER A 54 -3.11 -6.48 -5.67
C SER A 54 -3.09 -5.42 -4.58
N SER A 55 -3.35 -5.80 -3.31
CA SER A 55 -3.26 -4.87 -2.18
C SER A 55 -1.83 -4.34 -2.03
N LYS A 56 -0.83 -5.23 -2.06
CA LYS A 56 0.58 -4.84 -1.93
C LYS A 56 1.06 -3.97 -3.09
N PHE A 57 0.62 -4.28 -4.30
CA PHE A 57 0.92 -3.46 -5.46
C PHE A 57 0.34 -2.03 -5.33
N ASN A 58 -0.88 -1.91 -4.84
CA ASN A 58 -1.50 -0.61 -4.62
C ASN A 58 -0.77 0.20 -3.55
N GLU A 59 -0.36 -0.42 -2.43
CA GLU A 59 0.46 0.21 -1.40
C GLU A 59 1.77 0.75 -1.99
N LEU A 60 2.51 -0.08 -2.72
CA LEU A 60 3.76 0.32 -3.37
C LEU A 60 3.55 1.44 -4.41
N LYS A 61 2.45 1.40 -5.13
CA LYS A 61 2.09 2.46 -6.08
C LYS A 61 1.86 3.80 -5.37
N GLU A 62 1.15 3.80 -4.25
CA GLU A 62 0.93 5.01 -3.45
C GLU A 62 2.24 5.55 -2.85
N GLU A 63 3.09 4.66 -2.31
CA GLU A 63 4.41 5.04 -1.80
C GLU A 63 5.28 5.65 -2.90
N TYR A 64 5.29 5.03 -4.07
CA TYR A 64 6.02 5.55 -5.23
C TYR A 64 5.51 6.93 -5.66
N GLN A 65 4.19 7.12 -5.70
CA GLN A 65 3.60 8.42 -6.05
C GLN A 65 4.01 9.51 -5.05
N LYS A 66 3.96 9.21 -3.76
CA LYS A 66 4.42 10.14 -2.71
C LYS A 66 5.89 10.51 -2.88
N LEU A 67 6.74 9.52 -3.14
CA LEU A 67 8.17 9.75 -3.37
C LEU A 67 8.42 10.65 -4.59
N VAL A 68 7.71 10.43 -5.69
CA VAL A 68 7.81 11.26 -6.90
C VAL A 68 7.33 12.69 -6.64
N GLU A 69 6.27 12.87 -5.87
CA GLU A 69 5.79 14.20 -5.48
C GLU A 69 6.80 14.93 -4.60
N GLU A 70 7.35 14.25 -3.59
CA GLU A 70 8.38 14.82 -2.74
C GLU A 70 9.61 15.24 -3.56
N TYR A 71 10.05 14.41 -4.49
CA TYR A 71 11.15 14.75 -5.40
C TYR A 71 10.85 16.00 -6.22
N LYS A 72 9.67 16.07 -6.84
CA LYS A 72 9.26 17.22 -7.66
C LYS A 72 9.23 18.52 -6.85
N TRP A 73 8.70 18.49 -5.63
CA TRP A 73 8.68 19.66 -4.77
C TRP A 73 10.08 20.10 -4.34
N ASN A 74 10.95 19.15 -4.00
CA ASN A 74 12.33 19.46 -3.68
C ASN A 74 13.06 20.08 -4.86
N ASP A 75 12.95 19.49 -6.05
CA ASP A 75 13.53 20.02 -7.29
C ASP A 75 13.04 21.44 -7.60
N LEU A 76 11.74 21.68 -7.42
CA LEU A 76 11.13 22.99 -7.63
C LEU A 76 11.67 24.04 -6.66
N VAL A 77 11.77 23.74 -5.36
CA VAL A 77 12.27 24.66 -4.36
C VAL A 77 13.75 24.96 -4.60
N TYR A 78 14.58 23.96 -4.90
CA TYR A 78 16.00 24.19 -5.18
C TYR A 78 16.26 24.96 -6.47
N LYS A 79 15.36 24.88 -7.44
CA LYS A 79 15.43 25.70 -8.68
C LYS A 79 14.85 27.10 -8.52
N SER A 80 14.16 27.38 -7.43
CA SER A 80 13.58 28.70 -7.19
C SER A 80 14.65 29.74 -6.88
N LYS A 81 14.33 31.01 -7.08
CA LYS A 81 15.23 32.12 -6.72
C LYS A 81 15.18 32.41 -5.23
N PHE A 82 16.31 32.40 -4.57
CA PHE A 82 16.49 32.92 -3.22
C PHE A 82 17.94 33.36 -3.03
N SER A 83 18.16 34.39 -2.20
CA SER A 83 19.47 34.99 -1.98
C SER A 83 19.96 34.88 -0.51
N PHE A 84 19.33 33.98 0.25
CA PHE A 84 19.64 33.73 1.65
C PHE A 84 19.89 32.24 1.87
N GLU A 85 20.61 31.89 2.92
CA GLU A 85 20.77 30.51 3.35
C GLU A 85 19.58 30.08 4.22
N PRO A 86 18.81 29.07 3.82
CA PRO A 86 17.67 28.61 4.60
C PRO A 86 18.09 27.95 5.92
N ILE A 87 17.42 28.29 7.00
CA ILE A 87 17.65 27.75 8.34
C ILE A 87 16.82 26.48 8.51
N ILE A 88 17.43 25.44 9.07
CA ILE A 88 16.76 24.18 9.36
C ILE A 88 15.65 24.40 10.41
N GLY A 89 14.45 23.88 10.11
CA GLY A 89 13.28 24.00 10.98
C GLY A 89 12.41 25.22 10.74
N GLU A 90 12.90 26.22 10.00
CA GLU A 90 12.12 27.39 9.63
C GLU A 90 11.17 27.11 8.47
N THR A 91 10.06 27.85 8.44
CA THR A 91 9.04 27.72 7.39
C THR A 91 9.25 28.79 6.32
N TYR A 92 9.29 28.34 5.09
CA TYR A 92 9.43 29.16 3.90
C TYR A 92 8.25 28.99 2.97
N HIS A 93 7.92 30.05 2.24
CA HIS A 93 6.79 30.09 1.34
C HIS A 93 7.29 30.34 -0.09
N LEU A 94 6.80 29.51 -1.01
CA LEU A 94 7.13 29.58 -2.41
C LEU A 94 6.06 30.37 -3.15
N TYR A 95 6.48 31.37 -3.89
CA TYR A 95 5.59 32.27 -4.64
C TYR A 95 5.94 32.28 -6.12
N ASN A 96 4.93 32.57 -6.93
CA ASN A 96 5.12 32.87 -8.34
C ASN A 96 5.16 34.39 -8.52
N SER A 97 6.21 34.88 -9.18
CA SER A 97 6.31 36.28 -9.59
C SER A 97 5.43 36.52 -10.81
N ASP A 98 5.07 37.79 -11.04
CA ASP A 98 4.30 38.22 -12.22
C ASP A 98 5.03 37.89 -13.54
N ASN A 99 6.35 37.74 -13.49
CA ASN A 99 7.20 37.33 -14.63
C ASN A 99 7.25 35.80 -14.83
N GLY A 100 6.49 35.01 -14.05
CA GLY A 100 6.51 33.54 -14.11
C GLY A 100 7.69 32.88 -13.41
N GLU A 101 8.56 33.64 -12.74
CA GLU A 101 9.66 33.09 -11.95
C GLU A 101 9.19 32.69 -10.54
N ILE A 102 9.70 31.57 -10.07
CA ILE A 102 9.38 31.05 -8.74
C ILE A 102 10.49 31.48 -7.76
N PHE A 103 10.10 32.01 -6.60
CA PHE A 103 11.04 32.45 -5.58
C PHE A 103 10.57 32.06 -4.20
N LEU A 104 11.54 31.89 -3.28
CA LEU A 104 11.34 31.51 -1.89
C LEU A 104 11.37 32.76 -1.00
N SER A 105 10.45 32.86 -0.02
CA SER A 105 10.32 33.97 0.91
C SER A 105 9.92 33.49 2.30
N LEU A 106 10.19 34.33 3.31
CA LEU A 106 9.74 34.15 4.70
C LEU A 106 8.36 34.77 4.97
N ILE A 107 7.87 35.61 4.04
CA ILE A 107 6.60 36.32 4.22
C ILE A 107 5.44 35.33 4.14
N GLU A 108 4.54 35.38 5.11
CA GLU A 108 3.36 34.51 5.13
C GLU A 108 2.36 34.85 4.01
N PRO A 109 1.60 33.85 3.52
CA PRO A 109 0.59 34.07 2.49
C PRO A 109 -0.56 34.99 2.91
N SER A 110 -0.77 35.16 4.22
CA SER A 110 -1.73 36.10 4.80
C SER A 110 -1.31 37.57 4.70
N GLU A 111 -0.01 37.80 4.62
CA GLU A 111 0.58 39.13 4.60
C GLU A 111 0.89 39.63 3.18
N TRP A 112 0.84 38.73 2.21
CA TRP A 112 1.26 39.05 0.86
C TRP A 112 0.24 38.63 -0.20
N ASN A 113 -0.17 39.59 -1.02
CA ASN A 113 -1.12 39.33 -2.12
C ASN A 113 -0.41 38.85 -3.39
N ARG A 114 0.38 37.76 -3.27
CA ARG A 114 1.04 37.08 -4.40
C ARG A 114 0.56 35.66 -4.55
N THR A 115 0.73 35.10 -5.73
CA THR A 115 0.33 33.72 -6.00
C THR A 115 1.22 32.76 -5.22
N HIS A 116 0.67 32.21 -4.13
CA HIS A 116 1.33 31.24 -3.27
C HIS A 116 1.29 29.84 -3.91
N VAL A 117 2.45 29.19 -4.01
CA VAL A 117 2.61 27.84 -4.58
C VAL A 117 2.61 26.77 -3.50
N GLY A 118 3.26 27.04 -2.38
CA GLY A 118 3.32 26.10 -1.26
C GLY A 118 4.22 26.58 -0.13
N SER A 119 4.05 25.97 1.05
CA SER A 119 4.87 26.22 2.23
C SER A 119 5.74 25.01 2.52
N PHE A 120 7.00 25.23 2.86
CA PHE A 120 8.01 24.18 3.02
C PHE A 120 8.88 24.47 4.26
N THR A 121 9.32 23.39 4.90
CA THR A 121 10.31 23.45 5.98
C THR A 121 11.53 22.63 5.58
N LEU A 122 12.72 23.17 5.85
CA LEU A 122 13.98 22.45 5.59
C LEU A 122 14.30 21.53 6.77
N ASN A 123 14.51 20.25 6.52
CA ASN A 123 14.95 19.31 7.56
C ASN A 123 16.49 19.26 7.68
N SER A 124 16.99 18.50 8.68
CA SER A 124 18.42 18.32 8.93
C SER A 124 19.19 17.65 7.79
N GLU A 125 18.49 16.90 6.93
CA GLU A 125 19.05 16.24 5.74
C GLU A 125 19.06 17.15 4.50
N ARG A 126 18.73 18.44 4.67
CA ARG A 126 18.54 19.42 3.60
C ARG A 126 17.43 19.04 2.61
N LYS A 127 16.46 18.25 3.06
CA LYS A 127 15.26 17.91 2.30
C LYS A 127 14.14 18.87 2.65
N TRP A 128 13.45 19.39 1.64
CA TRP A 128 12.27 20.22 1.79
C TRP A 128 11.03 19.36 2.04
N ILE A 129 10.36 19.62 3.17
CA ILE A 129 9.12 18.96 3.55
C ILE A 129 7.98 19.93 3.32
N LYS A 130 7.02 19.56 2.49
CA LYS A 130 5.84 20.37 2.20
C LYS A 130 4.89 20.37 3.41
N ILE A 131 4.53 21.56 3.88
CA ILE A 131 3.56 21.73 4.95
C ILE A 131 2.17 21.82 4.33
N TRP A 132 1.34 20.85 4.63
CA TRP A 132 -0.08 20.88 4.28
C TRP A 132 -0.81 21.66 5.39
N LYS A 133 -0.86 22.98 5.31
CA LYS A 133 -1.86 23.71 6.12
C LYS A 133 -3.22 23.37 5.50
N ASN A 134 -4.17 22.94 6.33
CA ASN A 134 -5.57 22.84 5.97
C ASN A 134 -6.08 24.24 5.60
N MET A 135 -5.79 24.68 4.42
CA MET A 135 -6.39 25.87 3.85
C MET A 135 -7.58 25.42 2.99
N GLN A 136 -8.74 25.60 3.58
CA GLN A 136 -9.97 25.84 2.81
C GLN A 136 -9.68 26.92 1.77
N CYS A 137 -9.99 26.63 0.52
CA CYS A 137 -9.97 27.52 -0.63
C CYS A 137 -8.60 27.94 -1.19
N TYR A 138 -8.06 27.16 -2.12
CA TYR A 138 -7.66 27.80 -3.38
C TYR A 138 -8.09 26.91 -4.55
N LYS A 139 -9.00 27.45 -5.29
CA LYS A 139 -9.53 27.00 -6.55
C LYS A 139 -8.38 26.80 -7.54
N LEU A 140 -8.08 25.54 -7.86
CA LEU A 140 -7.63 25.03 -9.16
C LEU A 140 -6.83 25.96 -10.09
N MET A 141 -5.58 25.65 -10.27
CA MET A 141 -4.99 25.84 -11.60
C MET A 141 -4.63 24.47 -12.20
N PRO A 142 -5.34 24.02 -13.24
CA PRO A 142 -5.06 22.77 -13.96
C PRO A 142 -4.11 23.01 -15.14
N ILE A 143 -3.04 23.80 -15.00
CA ILE A 143 -2.26 24.22 -16.17
C ILE A 143 -0.85 23.63 -16.23
N TYR A 144 -0.40 22.89 -15.23
CA TYR A 144 0.97 22.34 -15.26
C TYR A 144 1.10 20.83 -15.54
N ILE A 145 0.03 20.18 -16.02
CA ILE A 145 0.09 18.73 -16.37
C ILE A 145 0.52 18.47 -17.81
N SER A 146 0.64 19.49 -18.65
CA SER A 146 0.84 19.27 -20.10
C SER A 146 2.28 19.33 -20.62
N TYR A 147 3.30 19.47 -19.78
CA TYR A 147 4.67 19.61 -20.29
C TYR A 147 5.68 18.53 -19.89
N TRP A 148 5.24 17.44 -19.26
CA TRP A 148 6.18 16.34 -18.99
C TRP A 148 5.53 14.96 -19.18
N SER A 149 5.30 14.64 -20.45
CA SER A 149 5.30 13.25 -20.92
C SER A 149 6.22 13.20 -22.12
N PRO A 150 7.44 12.69 -21.97
CA PRO A 150 7.78 11.51 -22.73
C PRO A 150 8.65 10.56 -21.88
N PHE A 151 8.33 9.35 -21.92
CA PHE A 151 9.02 8.13 -21.53
C PHE A 151 8.18 7.26 -20.58
N VAL A 152 7.17 6.60 -21.15
CA VAL A 152 6.99 5.17 -21.00
C VAL A 152 6.27 4.65 -22.23
N ARG A 153 7.06 4.22 -23.21
CA ARG A 153 6.69 3.16 -24.12
C ARG A 153 7.46 1.93 -23.67
N ILE A 154 6.80 1.02 -23.05
CA ILE A 154 6.99 -0.43 -23.20
C ILE A 154 5.61 -1.04 -23.00
#